data_624e2381d4d00dd463a54d85cb8d6618
#
_entry.id   624e2381d4d00dd463a54d85cb8d6618
#
_cell.length_a   1.000
_cell.length_b   1.000
_cell.length_c   1.000
_cell.angle_alpha   90.00
_cell.angle_beta   90.00
_cell.angle_gamma   90.00
#
_symmetry.space_group_name_H-M   'P 1'
#
loop_
_entity.id
_entity.type
_entity.pdbx_description
1 polymer ?
#
loop_
_entity_poly.entity_id
_entity_poly.type
_entity_poly.pdbx_seq_one_letter_code
_entity_poly.pdbx_strand_id
1 'polypeptide(L)'
;RHWPVLGFYQPDGIAVFEEGGTTYLLTANEGETRDYLQYSDHCPATELGKYGLALDRSLDARYFLHPSQLGHLHVSKVSGDMDNDGDLDALHCFGARSFSVWQINAKGVPQLAYDSGVDFEQITAHEAADRFNADSSPDSLPDQRSSKRGPEPESIVIGQVGKHRLAM
;
A
#
# COMPACT_ATOMS: atom_id res chain seq x y z
N ARG A 1 9.81 -11.69 6.84
CA ARG A 1 9.41 -11.30 8.20
C ARG A 1 8.05 -10.62 8.13
N HIS A 2 7.09 -11.05 8.92
CA HIS A 2 5.79 -10.38 9.00
C HIS A 2 5.90 -9.18 9.95
N TRP A 3 5.47 -8.02 9.47
CA TRP A 3 5.36 -6.79 10.24
C TRP A 3 3.90 -6.55 10.61
N PRO A 4 3.58 -5.94 11.76
CA PRO A 4 2.21 -5.58 12.12
C PRO A 4 1.77 -4.33 11.34
N VAL A 5 1.80 -4.42 10.01
CA VAL A 5 1.47 -3.33 9.09
C VAL A 5 0.48 -3.83 8.08
N LEU A 6 -0.58 -3.08 7.87
CA LEU A 6 -1.58 -3.29 6.84
C LEU A 6 -1.56 -2.11 5.85
N GLY A 7 -1.65 -2.39 4.58
CA GLY A 7 -1.75 -1.36 3.53
C GLY A 7 -3.21 -1.13 3.15
N PHE A 8 -3.63 0.13 3.08
CA PHE A 8 -4.88 0.46 2.41
C PHE A 8 -4.72 0.21 0.91
N TYR A 9 -5.68 -0.39 0.26
CA TYR A 9 -5.62 -0.59 -1.20
C TYR A 9 -5.56 0.74 -1.93
N GLN A 10 -6.49 1.65 -1.67
CA GLN A 10 -6.57 3.00 -2.24
C GLN A 10 -6.19 3.03 -3.73
N PRO A 11 -7.00 2.40 -4.59
CA PRO A 11 -6.68 2.31 -6.00
C PRO A 11 -6.76 3.68 -6.67
N ASP A 12 -5.77 4.02 -7.48
CA ASP A 12 -5.77 5.17 -8.37
C ASP A 12 -6.22 4.77 -9.78
N GLY A 13 -5.67 3.70 -10.32
CA GLY A 13 -6.02 3.15 -11.63
C GLY A 13 -6.97 1.96 -11.52
N ILE A 14 -7.98 1.92 -12.41
CA ILE A 14 -8.96 0.83 -12.49
C ILE A 14 -9.14 0.39 -13.94
N ALA A 15 -9.14 -0.92 -14.19
CA ALA A 15 -9.49 -1.51 -15.47
C ALA A 15 -10.46 -2.68 -15.28
N VAL A 16 -11.30 -2.93 -16.30
CA VAL A 16 -12.31 -4.01 -16.23
C VAL A 16 -12.22 -4.88 -17.48
N PHE A 17 -12.40 -6.18 -17.31
CA PHE A 17 -12.58 -7.11 -18.42
C PHE A 17 -13.58 -8.22 -18.09
N GLU A 18 -14.08 -8.86 -19.14
CA GLU A 18 -14.92 -10.05 -19.01
C GLU A 18 -14.22 -11.28 -19.59
N GLU A 19 -14.36 -12.40 -18.93
CA GLU A 19 -13.88 -13.70 -19.40
C GLU A 19 -14.78 -14.82 -18.90
N GLY A 20 -15.23 -15.69 -19.82
CA GLY A 20 -16.08 -16.83 -19.47
C GLY A 20 -17.41 -16.42 -18.79
N GLY A 21 -17.94 -15.23 -19.06
CA GLY A 21 -19.15 -14.71 -18.42
C GLY A 21 -18.91 -14.16 -16.99
N THR A 22 -17.66 -14.01 -16.60
CA THR A 22 -17.27 -13.42 -15.32
C THR A 22 -16.62 -12.07 -15.54
N THR A 23 -17.05 -11.07 -14.78
CA THR A 23 -16.45 -9.74 -14.78
C THR A 23 -15.29 -9.70 -13.77
N TYR A 24 -14.16 -9.16 -14.22
CA TYR A 24 -12.98 -8.92 -13.41
C TYR A 24 -12.69 -7.42 -13.37
N LEU A 25 -12.32 -6.94 -12.18
CA LEU A 25 -11.84 -5.59 -11.92
C LEU A 25 -10.37 -5.69 -11.55
N LEU A 26 -9.53 -4.86 -12.16
CA LEU A 26 -8.13 -4.68 -11.80
C LEU A 26 -7.94 -3.32 -11.17
N THR A 27 -7.13 -3.26 -10.11
CA THR A 27 -6.81 -2.03 -9.40
C THR A 27 -5.30 -1.86 -9.25
N ALA A 28 -4.79 -0.68 -9.57
CA ALA A 28 -3.43 -0.25 -9.20
C ALA A 28 -3.53 0.45 -7.84
N ASN A 29 -2.89 -0.11 -6.81
CA ASN A 29 -3.09 0.27 -5.41
C ASN A 29 -1.99 1.24 -4.95
N GLU A 30 -2.01 2.44 -5.49
CA GLU A 30 -1.00 3.48 -5.25
C GLU A 30 -1.00 3.97 -3.80
N GLY A 31 -2.17 4.38 -3.33
CA GLY A 31 -2.35 5.01 -2.04
C GLY A 31 -2.16 6.52 -2.05
N GLU A 32 -2.88 7.21 -1.19
CA GLU A 32 -2.75 8.66 -0.99
C GLU A 32 -3.05 9.06 0.43
N THR A 33 -2.32 10.04 0.93
CA THR A 33 -2.54 10.67 2.24
C THR A 33 -3.38 11.92 2.08
N ARG A 34 -4.21 12.24 3.09
CA ARG A 34 -4.88 13.53 3.16
C ARG A 34 -4.02 14.51 3.94
N ASP A 35 -3.55 15.52 3.26
CA ASP A 35 -2.71 16.57 3.84
C ASP A 35 -3.21 17.94 3.36
N TYR A 36 -4.02 18.56 4.20
CA TYR A 36 -4.60 19.89 3.96
C TYR A 36 -4.00 20.90 4.96
N LEU A 37 -4.21 22.17 4.75
CA LEU A 37 -3.62 23.29 5.53
C LEU A 37 -3.59 23.09 7.06
N GLN A 38 -4.57 22.43 7.65
CA GLN A 38 -4.65 22.20 9.10
C GLN A 38 -4.99 20.76 9.49
N TYR A 39 -5.01 19.87 8.53
CA TYR A 39 -5.34 18.45 8.73
C TYR A 39 -4.38 17.57 7.96
N SER A 40 -3.82 16.60 8.64
CA SER A 40 -3.08 15.49 8.04
C SER A 40 -3.54 14.19 8.69
N ASP A 41 -3.83 13.16 7.91
CA ASP A 41 -4.25 11.85 8.43
C ASP A 41 -3.08 10.89 8.69
N HIS A 42 -1.85 11.35 8.51
CA HIS A 42 -0.65 10.53 8.65
C HIS A 42 0.46 11.20 9.46
N CYS A 43 1.38 10.39 9.94
CA CYS A 43 2.67 10.82 10.50
C CYS A 43 3.69 9.69 10.39
N PRO A 44 5.00 9.98 10.54
CA PRO A 44 5.97 8.93 10.80
C PRO A 44 5.61 8.14 12.06
N ALA A 45 5.80 6.83 12.06
CA ALA A 45 5.41 5.98 13.17
C ALA A 45 6.09 6.38 14.50
N THR A 46 7.32 6.92 14.47
CA THR A 46 7.99 7.50 15.65
C THR A 46 7.23 8.67 16.28
N GLU A 47 6.32 9.29 15.55
CA GLU A 47 5.60 10.49 15.98
C GLU A 47 4.20 10.21 16.53
N LEU A 48 3.73 8.97 16.52
CA LEU A 48 2.40 8.59 17.02
C LEU A 48 2.11 9.16 18.41
N GLY A 49 3.07 9.08 19.32
CA GLY A 49 2.93 9.61 20.68
C GLY A 49 2.65 11.14 20.75
N LYS A 50 3.04 11.93 19.74
CA LYS A 50 2.71 13.36 19.67
C LYS A 50 1.21 13.60 19.46
N TYR A 51 0.51 12.61 18.94
CA TYR A 51 -0.94 12.65 18.69
C TYR A 51 -1.74 11.86 19.73
N GLY A 52 -1.07 11.41 20.81
CA GLY A 52 -1.71 10.62 21.86
C GLY A 52 -1.99 9.18 21.49
N LEU A 53 -1.36 8.68 20.40
CA LEU A 53 -1.53 7.32 19.91
C LEU A 53 -0.40 6.42 20.43
N ALA A 54 -0.75 5.19 20.81
CA ALA A 54 0.18 4.16 21.24
C ALA A 54 -0.11 2.86 20.48
N LEU A 55 0.85 1.95 20.41
CA LEU A 55 0.61 0.59 19.95
C LEU A 55 0.06 -0.25 21.09
N ASP A 56 -0.79 -1.23 20.76
CA ASP A 56 -1.25 -2.24 21.69
C ASP A 56 -0.07 -2.91 22.40
N ARG A 57 -0.30 -3.33 23.64
CA ARG A 57 0.73 -3.92 24.52
C ARG A 57 1.29 -5.25 24.02
N SER A 58 0.58 -5.95 23.15
CA SER A 58 1.06 -7.17 22.48
C SER A 58 2.17 -6.87 21.47
N LEU A 59 2.27 -5.62 20.99
CA LEU A 59 3.27 -5.16 20.05
C LEU A 59 4.46 -4.52 20.78
N ASP A 60 5.69 -4.93 20.46
CA ASP A 60 6.89 -4.30 21.00
C ASP A 60 7.11 -2.93 20.35
N ALA A 61 6.48 -1.89 20.92
CA ALA A 61 6.60 -0.52 20.43
C ALA A 61 8.05 -0.02 20.36
N ARG A 62 8.92 -0.42 21.30
CA ARG A 62 10.34 -0.03 21.29
C ARG A 62 11.07 -0.58 20.07
N TYR A 63 10.69 -1.77 19.66
CA TYR A 63 11.25 -2.41 18.49
C TYR A 63 10.63 -1.85 17.20
N PHE A 64 9.30 -1.89 17.09
CA PHE A 64 8.64 -1.52 15.82
C PHE A 64 8.76 -0.03 15.49
N LEU A 65 8.66 0.86 16.48
CA LEU A 65 8.78 2.30 16.25
C LEU A 65 10.22 2.81 16.21
N HIS A 66 11.22 1.92 16.33
CA HIS A 66 12.61 2.34 16.20
C HIS A 66 12.90 2.83 14.77
N PRO A 67 13.69 3.92 14.57
CA PRO A 67 14.00 4.44 13.23
C PRO A 67 14.62 3.42 12.26
N SER A 68 15.40 2.45 12.78
CA SER A 68 15.97 1.36 11.96
C SER A 68 14.98 0.24 11.60
N GLN A 69 13.73 0.37 12.01
CA GLN A 69 12.66 -0.58 11.73
C GLN A 69 11.52 0.16 10.98
N LEU A 70 10.36 0.31 11.59
CA LEU A 70 9.21 0.97 10.98
C LEU A 70 9.07 2.46 11.35
N GLY A 71 10.00 3.00 12.17
CA GLY A 71 9.86 4.33 12.75
C GLY A 71 9.67 5.46 11.73
N HIS A 72 10.24 5.34 10.53
CA HIS A 72 10.09 6.32 9.45
C HIS A 72 8.88 6.04 8.54
N LEU A 73 8.22 4.89 8.69
CA LEU A 73 7.04 4.58 7.89
C LEU A 73 5.92 5.58 8.20
N HIS A 74 5.34 6.18 7.16
CA HIS A 74 4.16 7.01 7.30
C HIS A 74 2.93 6.13 7.52
N VAL A 75 2.28 6.34 8.65
CA VAL A 75 1.15 5.53 9.11
C VAL A 75 -0.07 6.42 9.40
N SER A 76 -1.24 5.82 9.35
CA SER A 76 -2.50 6.49 9.66
C SER A 76 -2.55 6.91 11.13
N LYS A 77 -3.04 8.12 11.36
CA LYS A 77 -3.40 8.64 12.70
C LYS A 77 -4.87 8.39 13.06
N VAL A 78 -5.64 7.83 12.13
CA VAL A 78 -7.10 7.71 12.26
C VAL A 78 -7.61 6.29 12.08
N SER A 79 -6.69 5.33 11.95
CA SER A 79 -7.04 3.91 11.76
C SER A 79 -5.96 3.03 12.38
N GLY A 80 -6.36 1.88 12.91
CA GLY A 80 -5.47 0.90 13.53
C GLY A 80 -5.96 0.35 14.85
N ASP A 81 -6.81 1.09 15.54
CA ASP A 81 -7.60 0.64 16.70
C ASP A 81 -8.78 -0.19 16.18
N MET A 82 -8.65 -1.51 16.21
CA MET A 82 -9.63 -2.44 15.61
C MET A 82 -10.67 -2.93 16.63
N ASP A 83 -10.36 -2.86 17.92
CA ASP A 83 -11.26 -3.27 18.99
C ASP A 83 -11.86 -2.08 19.77
N ASN A 84 -11.45 -0.84 19.46
CA ASN A 84 -11.91 0.41 20.02
C ASN A 84 -11.56 0.58 21.51
N ASP A 85 -10.39 0.15 21.92
CA ASP A 85 -9.89 0.30 23.30
C ASP A 85 -8.97 1.53 23.47
N GLY A 86 -8.61 2.19 22.38
CA GLY A 86 -7.88 3.48 22.36
C GLY A 86 -6.39 3.36 22.04
N ASP A 87 -5.91 2.17 21.70
CA ASP A 87 -4.57 1.99 21.16
C ASP A 87 -4.59 1.32 19.75
N LEU A 88 -3.44 1.15 19.12
CA LEU A 88 -3.36 0.66 17.76
C LEU A 88 -2.95 -0.81 17.74
N ASP A 89 -3.86 -1.70 17.33
CA ASP A 89 -3.61 -3.12 17.12
C ASP A 89 -2.70 -3.40 15.93
N ALA A 90 -2.71 -2.50 14.93
CA ALA A 90 -1.85 -2.56 13.76
C ALA A 90 -1.52 -1.17 13.23
N LEU A 91 -0.36 -1.04 12.59
CA LEU A 91 -0.04 0.14 11.80
C LEU A 91 -0.70 0.04 10.43
N HIS A 92 -1.43 1.08 10.02
CA HIS A 92 -1.97 1.18 8.67
C HIS A 92 -1.15 2.16 7.85
N CYS A 93 -0.56 1.70 6.74
CA CYS A 93 0.12 2.55 5.76
C CYS A 93 -0.75 2.81 4.53
N PHE A 94 -0.35 3.77 3.72
CA PHE A 94 -1.09 4.22 2.55
C PHE A 94 -0.57 3.50 1.30
N GLY A 95 -1.52 2.96 0.51
CA GLY A 95 -1.24 2.12 -0.65
C GLY A 95 -0.84 0.69 -0.29
N ALA A 96 -1.35 -0.27 -1.04
CA ALA A 96 -0.96 -1.67 -0.89
C ALA A 96 0.33 -2.00 -1.65
N ARG A 97 0.87 -1.06 -2.44
CA ARG A 97 2.11 -1.19 -3.24
C ARG A 97 2.03 -2.30 -4.28
N SER A 98 0.82 -2.66 -4.68
CA SER A 98 0.50 -3.82 -5.51
C SER A 98 -0.51 -3.46 -6.58
N PHE A 99 -0.77 -4.39 -7.49
CA PHE A 99 -2.04 -4.41 -8.21
C PHE A 99 -2.86 -5.61 -7.77
N SER A 100 -4.18 -5.46 -7.82
CA SER A 100 -5.09 -6.54 -7.46
C SER A 100 -6.03 -6.88 -8.59
N VAL A 101 -6.46 -8.16 -8.64
CA VAL A 101 -7.52 -8.65 -9.52
C VAL A 101 -8.68 -9.10 -8.65
N TRP A 102 -9.84 -8.53 -8.90
CA TRP A 102 -11.07 -8.82 -8.20
C TRP A 102 -12.06 -9.51 -9.14
N GLN A 103 -12.63 -10.61 -8.72
CA GLN A 103 -13.74 -11.25 -9.40
C GLN A 103 -15.06 -10.70 -8.87
N ILE A 104 -15.93 -10.23 -9.75
CA ILE A 104 -17.26 -9.76 -9.37
C ILE A 104 -18.20 -10.97 -9.30
N ASN A 105 -18.73 -11.27 -8.13
CA ASN A 105 -19.65 -12.37 -7.94
C ASN A 105 -21.07 -12.03 -8.47
N ALA A 106 -21.96 -13.00 -8.50
CA ALA A 106 -23.33 -12.83 -8.99
C ALA A 106 -24.17 -11.80 -8.23
N LYS A 107 -23.73 -11.35 -7.06
CA LYS A 107 -24.35 -10.28 -6.26
C LYS A 107 -23.74 -8.91 -6.51
N GLY A 108 -22.78 -8.79 -7.45
CA GLY A 108 -22.05 -7.56 -7.72
C GLY A 108 -20.98 -7.22 -6.67
N VAL A 109 -20.59 -8.17 -5.82
CA VAL A 109 -19.59 -7.95 -4.76
C VAL A 109 -18.22 -8.41 -5.25
N PRO A 110 -17.19 -7.54 -5.21
CA PRO A 110 -15.82 -7.90 -5.52
C PRO A 110 -15.29 -8.93 -4.52
N GLN A 111 -14.60 -9.94 -5.03
CA GLN A 111 -13.83 -10.92 -4.25
C GLN A 111 -12.40 -10.92 -4.77
N LEU A 112 -11.42 -10.79 -3.88
CA LEU A 112 -10.01 -10.80 -4.26
C LEU A 112 -9.67 -12.16 -4.88
N ALA A 113 -9.25 -12.13 -6.16
CA ALA A 113 -8.82 -13.31 -6.89
C ALA A 113 -7.28 -13.41 -6.95
N TYR A 114 -6.59 -12.28 -7.01
CA TYR A 114 -5.12 -12.19 -7.03
C TYR A 114 -4.66 -10.82 -6.51
N ASP A 115 -3.51 -10.81 -5.87
CA ASP A 115 -2.78 -9.59 -5.53
C ASP A 115 -1.29 -9.81 -5.81
N SER A 116 -0.63 -8.84 -6.42
CA SER A 116 0.81 -8.94 -6.72
C SER A 116 1.69 -8.83 -5.47
N GLY A 117 1.14 -8.39 -4.35
CA GLY A 117 1.87 -8.29 -3.11
C GLY A 117 3.13 -7.43 -3.23
N VAL A 118 4.27 -8.04 -2.95
CA VAL A 118 5.59 -7.36 -2.97
C VAL A 118 6.32 -7.43 -4.32
N ASP A 119 5.67 -7.93 -5.38
CA ASP A 119 6.35 -8.21 -6.67
C ASP A 119 6.98 -6.96 -7.28
N PHE A 120 6.32 -5.79 -7.23
CA PHE A 120 6.89 -4.55 -7.73
C PHE A 120 8.20 -4.19 -7.04
N GLU A 121 8.25 -4.29 -5.72
CA GLU A 121 9.45 -3.99 -4.95
C GLU A 121 10.54 -5.05 -5.18
N GLN A 122 10.19 -6.33 -5.24
CA GLN A 122 11.16 -7.39 -5.51
C GLN A 122 11.77 -7.30 -6.92
N ILE A 123 10.93 -7.08 -7.93
CA ILE A 123 11.38 -6.92 -9.32
C ILE A 123 12.27 -5.68 -9.45
N THR A 124 11.83 -4.53 -8.92
CA THR A 124 12.60 -3.28 -9.03
C THR A 124 13.92 -3.38 -8.27
N ALA A 125 13.94 -3.99 -7.09
CA ALA A 125 15.17 -4.20 -6.33
C ALA A 125 16.17 -5.09 -7.06
N HIS A 126 15.70 -6.06 -7.86
CA HIS A 126 16.55 -6.98 -8.61
C HIS A 126 16.98 -6.39 -9.95
N GLU A 127 16.03 -5.85 -10.74
CA GLU A 127 16.28 -5.46 -12.14
C GLU A 127 16.73 -3.99 -12.28
N ALA A 128 16.40 -3.12 -11.31
CA ALA A 128 16.65 -1.69 -11.37
C ALA A 128 16.88 -1.11 -9.95
N ALA A 129 17.87 -1.65 -9.24
CA ALA A 129 18.13 -1.30 -7.84
C ALA A 129 18.40 0.21 -7.61
N ASP A 130 18.95 0.89 -8.60
CA ASP A 130 19.17 2.35 -8.61
C ASP A 130 17.87 3.16 -8.72
N ARG A 131 16.75 2.51 -9.02
CA ARG A 131 15.40 3.08 -9.11
C ARG A 131 14.43 2.50 -8.07
N PHE A 132 14.90 1.64 -7.20
CA PHE A 132 14.07 1.02 -6.16
C PHE A 132 13.39 2.08 -5.31
N ASN A 133 12.05 2.16 -5.34
CA ASN A 133 11.25 3.14 -4.61
C ASN A 133 11.82 4.57 -4.67
N ALA A 134 12.35 4.95 -5.83
CA ALA A 134 12.86 6.29 -6.09
C ALA A 134 11.70 7.23 -6.46
N ASP A 135 11.89 8.52 -6.29
CA ASP A 135 10.95 9.54 -6.77
C ASP A 135 11.04 9.66 -8.32
N SER A 136 10.09 10.31 -8.94
CA SER A 136 10.04 10.56 -10.40
C SER A 136 11.11 11.50 -10.92
N SER A 137 11.81 12.22 -10.04
CA SER A 137 12.90 13.12 -10.43
C SER A 137 14.11 12.36 -11.00
N PRO A 138 14.76 12.86 -12.07
CA PRO A 138 15.97 12.24 -12.63
C PRO A 138 17.11 12.05 -11.62
N ASP A 139 17.21 12.94 -10.64
CA ASP A 139 18.25 12.94 -9.61
C ASP A 139 17.82 12.21 -8.33
N SER A 140 16.70 11.52 -8.37
CA SER A 140 16.17 10.78 -7.23
C SER A 140 17.08 9.62 -6.84
N LEU A 141 17.30 9.48 -5.55
CA LEU A 141 18.02 8.34 -5.00
C LEU A 141 17.07 7.17 -4.74
N PRO A 142 17.57 5.93 -4.78
CA PRO A 142 16.78 4.76 -4.39
C PRO A 142 16.30 4.90 -2.94
N ASP A 143 15.20 4.22 -2.61
CA ASP A 143 14.63 4.10 -1.27
C ASP A 143 13.97 5.38 -0.70
N GLN A 144 13.90 6.47 -1.46
CA GLN A 144 13.33 7.74 -0.97
C GLN A 144 11.83 7.66 -0.70
N ARG A 145 11.11 6.76 -1.39
CA ARG A 145 9.66 6.59 -1.27
C ARG A 145 9.25 5.43 -0.35
N SER A 146 10.18 4.58 0.07
CA SER A 146 9.88 3.38 0.88
C SER A 146 9.17 3.69 2.19
N SER A 147 9.50 4.81 2.83
CA SER A 147 8.83 5.24 4.05
C SER A 147 7.42 5.79 3.84
N LYS A 148 7.01 5.98 2.60
CA LYS A 148 5.69 6.54 2.22
C LYS A 148 4.85 5.48 1.53
N ARG A 149 4.81 5.49 0.19
CA ARG A 149 3.95 4.65 -0.65
C ARG A 149 4.71 3.64 -1.53
N GLY A 150 6.06 3.65 -1.46
CA GLY A 150 6.93 2.72 -2.19
C GLY A 150 6.88 2.89 -3.71
N PRO A 151 6.49 1.85 -4.47
CA PRO A 151 6.55 1.84 -5.93
C PRO A 151 5.42 2.65 -6.60
N GLU A 152 4.38 3.03 -5.87
CA GLU A 152 3.28 3.90 -6.32
C GLU A 152 2.69 3.51 -7.70
N PRO A 153 2.05 2.33 -7.83
CA PRO A 153 1.44 1.92 -9.10
C PRO A 153 0.23 2.81 -9.42
N GLU A 154 0.39 3.75 -10.34
CA GLU A 154 -0.55 4.84 -10.61
C GLU A 154 -1.70 4.42 -11.54
N SER A 155 -1.41 3.62 -12.57
CA SER A 155 -2.41 3.25 -13.56
C SER A 155 -2.32 1.78 -13.95
N ILE A 156 -3.43 1.27 -14.49
CA ILE A 156 -3.49 -0.08 -15.01
C ILE A 156 -4.33 -0.12 -16.28
N VAL A 157 -3.81 -0.76 -17.32
CA VAL A 157 -4.53 -0.98 -18.59
C VAL A 157 -4.48 -2.45 -18.98
N ILE A 158 -5.48 -2.86 -19.75
CA ILE A 158 -5.58 -4.24 -20.23
C ILE A 158 -5.39 -4.25 -21.73
N GLY A 159 -4.42 -5.04 -22.17
CA GLY A 159 -4.15 -5.30 -23.59
C GLY A 159 -4.30 -6.77 -23.94
N GLN A 160 -4.33 -7.08 -25.24
CA GLN A 160 -4.33 -8.43 -25.74
C GLN A 160 -3.19 -8.63 -26.75
N VAL A 161 -2.39 -9.67 -26.54
CA VAL A 161 -1.32 -10.09 -27.46
C VAL A 161 -1.52 -11.56 -27.82
N GLY A 162 -1.97 -11.78 -29.06
CA GLY A 162 -2.37 -13.12 -29.50
C GLY A 162 -3.55 -13.65 -28.65
N LYS A 163 -3.33 -14.78 -27.97
CA LYS A 163 -4.33 -15.37 -27.06
C LYS A 163 -4.14 -14.98 -25.58
N HIS A 164 -3.12 -14.18 -25.29
CA HIS A 164 -2.83 -13.75 -23.93
C HIS A 164 -3.40 -12.36 -23.64
N ARG A 165 -4.04 -12.22 -22.52
CA ARG A 165 -4.42 -10.94 -21.96
C ARG A 165 -3.30 -10.49 -21.02
N LEU A 166 -2.91 -9.22 -21.12
CA LEU A 166 -1.85 -8.60 -20.32
C LEU A 166 -2.42 -7.42 -19.56
N ALA A 167 -2.05 -7.29 -18.30
CA ALA A 167 -2.18 -6.08 -17.52
C ALA A 167 -0.84 -5.32 -17.57
N MET A 168 -0.91 -4.03 -17.80
CA MET A 168 0.25 -3.13 -17.92
C MET A 168 -0.01 -1.87 -17.11
#